data_53b767086376857513e0072aad0e84f2
#
_entry.id   53b767086376857513e0072aad0e84f2
#
_cell.length_a   1.000
_cell.length_b   1.000
_cell.length_c   1.000
_cell.angle_alpha   90.00
_cell.angle_beta   90.00
_cell.angle_gamma   90.00
#
_symmetry.space_group_name_H-M   'P 1'
#
loop_
_entity.id
_entity.type
_entity.pdbx_description
1 polymer ?
#
loop_
_entity_poly.entity_id
_entity_poly.type
_entity_poly.pdbx_seq_one_letter_code
_entity_poly.pdbx_strand_id
1 'polypeptide(L)'
;MIYFLSDAHIGSRAMDNRAKHQQKVVTLLNRLARDASAIYLLGDIFDFWSEYVWRDSSKAEYTPILDCLSNLTSHGIVVHYFIGNHDIWTYGRLARRTGVIVHRQQEILTINGQRCMLAHGDGLVPSNYLKQFPADIQKKIRHFMLLRRLFHNPIAQFFFRLVPPALGNRIGYDWAKASRLKELAHPCGYKGEKHEELVLFAKEHEQSEHINYYIFGHRHIELDIELSTRSRVIILGDCFRQWTYAQMDNQGSITLHNAQFS
;
A
#
# COMPACT_ATOMS: atom_id res chain seq x y z
N MET A 1 -0.33 16.86 12.56
CA MET A 1 -1.27 15.87 11.99
C MET A 1 -0.52 14.62 11.54
N ILE A 2 -1.21 13.47 11.44
CA ILE A 2 -0.65 12.23 10.90
C ILE A 2 -1.49 11.81 9.69
N TYR A 3 -0.83 11.42 8.61
CA TYR A 3 -1.51 11.11 7.34
C TYR A 3 -1.23 9.69 6.90
N PHE A 4 -2.24 9.05 6.28
CA PHE A 4 -2.17 7.70 5.74
C PHE A 4 -2.60 7.72 4.27
N LEU A 5 -1.78 7.16 3.40
CA LEU A 5 -2.01 7.05 1.96
C LEU A 5 -1.62 5.65 1.48
N SER A 6 -2.20 5.18 0.39
CA SER A 6 -1.81 3.92 -0.26
C SER A 6 -2.10 3.97 -1.77
N ASP A 7 -1.66 2.93 -2.45
CA ASP A 7 -2.10 2.61 -3.82
C ASP A 7 -1.96 3.79 -4.79
N ALA A 8 -0.77 4.40 -4.82
CA ALA A 8 -0.48 5.48 -5.76
C ALA A 8 -0.05 4.97 -7.13
N HIS A 9 0.49 3.76 -7.23
CA HIS A 9 0.91 3.11 -8.47
C HIS A 9 1.69 4.00 -9.43
N ILE A 10 2.65 4.77 -8.88
CA ILE A 10 3.50 5.68 -9.66
C ILE A 10 4.27 4.89 -10.70
N GLY A 11 4.27 5.36 -11.94
CA GLY A 11 4.94 4.71 -13.08
C GLY A 11 4.07 3.69 -13.82
N SER A 12 2.78 3.55 -13.47
CA SER A 12 1.88 2.60 -14.10
C SER A 12 1.79 2.78 -15.60
N ARG A 13 2.07 1.70 -16.34
CA ARG A 13 1.98 1.65 -17.80
C ARG A 13 0.55 1.57 -18.34
N ALA A 14 -0.42 1.50 -17.45
CA ALA A 14 -1.84 1.60 -17.80
C ALA A 14 -2.35 3.05 -17.75
N MET A 15 -1.52 4.01 -17.34
CA MET A 15 -1.86 5.44 -17.30
C MET A 15 -1.30 6.20 -18.50
N ASP A 16 -2.11 7.07 -19.09
CA ASP A 16 -1.73 7.87 -20.28
C ASP A 16 -0.61 8.87 -19.98
N ASN A 17 -0.64 9.52 -18.80
CA ASN A 17 0.36 10.52 -18.42
C ASN A 17 0.96 10.24 -17.03
N ARG A 18 1.97 9.36 -17.01
CA ARG A 18 2.66 8.93 -15.79
C ARG A 18 3.37 10.07 -15.07
N ALA A 19 3.98 10.99 -15.81
CA ALA A 19 4.69 12.12 -15.23
C ALA A 19 3.72 13.08 -14.52
N LYS A 20 2.58 13.39 -15.15
CA LYS A 20 1.53 14.22 -14.54
C LYS A 20 0.93 13.56 -13.30
N HIS A 21 0.73 12.25 -13.35
CA HIS A 21 0.24 11.48 -12.18
C HIS A 21 1.25 11.56 -11.03
N GLN A 22 2.52 11.25 -11.27
CA GLN A 22 3.57 11.36 -10.25
C GLN A 22 3.63 12.78 -9.66
N GLN A 23 3.54 13.81 -10.51
CA GLN A 23 3.55 15.19 -10.04
C GLN A 23 2.35 15.53 -9.13
N LYS A 24 1.18 14.96 -9.38
CA LYS A 24 0.02 15.11 -8.49
C LYS A 24 0.26 14.46 -7.12
N VAL A 25 0.87 13.26 -7.08
CA VAL A 25 1.24 12.61 -5.82
C VAL A 25 2.24 13.46 -5.04
N VAL A 26 3.27 13.97 -5.71
CA VAL A 26 4.26 14.91 -5.11
C VAL A 26 3.57 16.16 -4.58
N THR A 27 2.63 16.72 -5.34
CA THR A 27 1.86 17.92 -4.91
C THR A 27 1.02 17.60 -3.66
N LEU A 28 0.37 16.43 -3.62
CA LEU A 28 -0.38 15.99 -2.44
C LEU A 28 0.52 15.86 -1.22
N LEU A 29 1.63 15.14 -1.33
CA LEU A 29 2.57 14.95 -0.22
C LEU A 29 3.12 16.27 0.30
N ASN A 30 3.52 17.20 -0.58
CA ASN A 30 3.99 18.53 -0.20
C ASN A 30 2.89 19.38 0.48
N ARG A 31 1.63 19.19 0.11
CA ARG A 31 0.50 19.85 0.77
C ARG A 31 0.30 19.30 2.19
N LEU A 32 0.31 17.99 2.35
CA LEU A 32 0.17 17.33 3.65
C LEU A 32 1.36 17.65 4.58
N ALA A 33 2.55 17.80 4.02
CA ALA A 33 3.77 18.14 4.75
C ALA A 33 3.71 19.45 5.54
N ARG A 34 2.76 20.34 5.24
CA ARG A 34 2.66 21.66 5.90
C ARG A 34 2.39 21.58 7.41
N ASP A 35 1.74 20.49 7.83
CA ASP A 35 1.40 20.25 9.23
C ASP A 35 1.60 18.79 9.68
N ALA A 36 2.14 17.95 8.79
CA ALA A 36 2.43 16.55 9.11
C ALA A 36 3.56 16.41 10.13
N SER A 37 3.33 15.65 11.19
CA SER A 37 4.39 15.09 12.02
C SER A 37 4.85 13.72 11.51
N ALA A 38 3.94 12.94 10.92
CA ALA A 38 4.26 11.67 10.29
C ALA A 38 3.35 11.39 9.07
N ILE A 39 3.87 10.63 8.11
CA ILE A 39 3.13 10.13 6.94
C ILE A 39 3.35 8.63 6.84
N TYR A 40 2.26 7.88 6.73
CA TYR A 40 2.24 6.44 6.54
C TYR A 40 1.82 6.11 5.12
N LEU A 41 2.74 5.53 4.33
CA LEU A 41 2.50 5.05 2.98
C LEU A 41 2.25 3.55 3.04
N LEU A 42 0.99 3.13 2.90
CA LEU A 42 0.58 1.74 3.14
C LEU A 42 0.62 0.86 1.89
N GLY A 43 1.76 0.89 1.18
CA GLY A 43 2.07 -0.01 0.06
C GLY A 43 1.54 0.42 -1.29
N ASP A 44 2.06 -0.23 -2.32
CA ASP A 44 1.74 0.00 -3.73
C ASP A 44 1.88 1.47 -4.16
N ILE A 45 2.90 2.14 -3.59
CA ILE A 45 3.25 3.51 -3.98
C ILE A 45 3.83 3.55 -5.39
N PHE A 46 4.60 2.52 -5.75
CA PHE A 46 5.07 2.30 -7.12
C PHE A 46 4.27 1.17 -7.77
N ASP A 47 3.93 1.32 -9.05
CA ASP A 47 3.25 0.27 -9.82
C ASP A 47 4.14 -0.97 -10.02
N PHE A 48 5.45 -0.77 -10.08
CA PHE A 48 6.45 -1.81 -9.95
C PHE A 48 7.77 -1.22 -9.44
N TRP A 49 8.23 -1.69 -8.28
CA TRP A 49 9.52 -1.29 -7.73
C TRP A 49 10.37 -2.52 -7.44
N SER A 50 11.61 -2.53 -7.95
CA SER A 50 12.60 -3.57 -7.64
C SER A 50 13.99 -2.98 -7.49
N GLU A 51 14.76 -3.49 -6.52
CA GLU A 51 16.13 -3.08 -6.23
C GLU A 51 17.10 -4.19 -6.63
N TYR A 52 17.54 -4.19 -7.89
CA TYR A 52 18.53 -5.14 -8.39
C TYR A 52 19.92 -4.86 -7.84
N VAL A 53 20.81 -5.86 -7.85
CA VAL A 53 22.25 -5.64 -7.54
C VAL A 53 22.92 -4.78 -8.61
N TRP A 54 22.43 -4.86 -9.85
CA TRP A 54 22.90 -4.08 -10.99
C TRP A 54 22.39 -2.64 -10.98
N ARG A 55 23.07 -1.76 -11.73
CA ARG A 55 22.57 -0.41 -11.97
C ARG A 55 21.28 -0.49 -12.81
N ASP A 56 20.25 0.17 -12.34
CA ASP A 56 18.95 0.28 -13.02
C ASP A 56 18.67 1.75 -13.37
N SER A 57 18.89 2.10 -14.65
CA SER A 57 18.64 3.46 -15.15
C SER A 57 17.15 3.82 -15.22
N SER A 58 16.24 2.85 -15.22
CA SER A 58 14.79 3.11 -15.22
C SER A 58 14.32 3.84 -13.98
N LYS A 59 15.08 3.77 -12.88
CA LYS A 59 14.76 4.50 -11.64
C LYS A 59 14.85 6.02 -11.77
N ALA A 60 15.47 6.54 -12.84
CA ALA A 60 15.53 7.98 -13.09
C ALA A 60 14.14 8.60 -13.29
N GLU A 61 13.16 7.85 -13.81
CA GLU A 61 11.77 8.33 -13.94
C GLU A 61 11.09 8.63 -12.60
N TYR A 62 11.56 8.00 -11.50
CA TYR A 62 11.03 8.18 -10.15
C TYR A 62 11.73 9.27 -9.35
N THR A 63 12.71 9.98 -9.93
CA THR A 63 13.46 11.05 -9.25
C THR A 63 12.53 12.06 -8.54
N PRO A 64 11.45 12.58 -9.14
CA PRO A 64 10.59 13.55 -8.48
C PRO A 64 9.98 13.07 -7.17
N ILE A 65 9.47 11.84 -7.12
CA ILE A 65 8.90 11.28 -5.88
C ILE A 65 9.98 10.91 -4.87
N LEU A 66 11.13 10.39 -5.32
CA LEU A 66 12.24 10.05 -4.42
C LEU A 66 12.82 11.32 -3.77
N ASP A 67 12.94 12.41 -4.51
CA ASP A 67 13.39 13.71 -4.00
C ASP A 67 12.36 14.29 -3.03
N CYS A 68 11.06 14.19 -3.35
CA CYS A 68 9.99 14.58 -2.43
C CYS A 68 10.10 13.85 -1.10
N LEU A 69 10.17 12.51 -1.10
CA LEU A 69 10.29 11.72 0.12
C LEU A 69 11.58 12.05 0.91
N SER A 70 12.70 12.25 0.22
CA SER A 70 13.96 12.66 0.84
C SER A 70 13.85 14.05 1.48
N ASN A 71 13.16 14.97 0.83
CA ASN A 71 12.93 16.31 1.35
C ASN A 71 12.04 16.28 2.60
N LEU A 72 10.95 15.50 2.60
CA LEU A 72 10.09 15.32 3.77
C LEU A 72 10.88 14.85 4.98
N THR A 73 11.64 13.77 4.82
CA THR A 73 12.42 13.17 5.93
C THR A 73 13.55 14.08 6.41
N SER A 74 14.23 14.81 5.51
CA SER A 74 15.28 15.77 5.89
C SER A 74 14.74 16.98 6.63
N HIS A 75 13.45 17.31 6.50
CA HIS A 75 12.77 18.36 7.27
C HIS A 75 12.08 17.85 8.54
N GLY A 76 12.38 16.60 8.96
CA GLY A 76 11.96 16.05 10.24
C GLY A 76 10.58 15.39 10.21
N ILE A 77 9.93 15.23 9.05
CA ILE A 77 8.69 14.46 8.94
C ILE A 77 9.05 12.98 8.94
N VAL A 78 8.48 12.20 9.87
CA VAL A 78 8.69 10.75 9.89
C VAL A 78 7.86 10.10 8.80
N VAL A 79 8.50 9.48 7.81
CA VAL A 79 7.79 8.79 6.73
C VAL A 79 7.94 7.28 6.88
N HIS A 80 6.84 6.60 7.18
CA HIS A 80 6.75 5.14 7.22
C HIS A 80 6.31 4.62 5.85
N TYR A 81 7.00 3.60 5.36
CA TYR A 81 6.73 2.99 4.06
C TYR A 81 6.47 1.49 4.24
N PHE A 82 5.22 1.09 4.17
CA PHE A 82 4.84 -0.33 4.12
C PHE A 82 4.97 -0.82 2.69
N ILE A 83 5.54 -2.00 2.51
CA ILE A 83 5.59 -2.62 1.19
C ILE A 83 4.23 -3.22 0.84
N GLY A 84 3.80 -3.02 -0.42
CA GLY A 84 2.67 -3.73 -1.01
C GLY A 84 3.12 -4.87 -1.94
N ASN A 85 2.20 -5.44 -2.66
CA ASN A 85 2.52 -6.53 -3.58
C ASN A 85 3.22 -6.07 -4.88
N HIS A 86 3.13 -4.79 -5.24
CA HIS A 86 3.81 -4.19 -6.39
C HIS A 86 5.22 -3.68 -6.09
N ASP A 87 5.51 -3.33 -4.86
CA ASP A 87 6.81 -2.80 -4.42
C ASP A 87 7.53 -3.68 -3.39
N ILE A 88 7.17 -4.95 -3.35
CA ILE A 88 7.73 -5.98 -2.46
C ILE A 88 9.25 -6.18 -2.59
N TRP A 89 9.83 -5.84 -3.77
CA TRP A 89 11.24 -6.04 -4.09
C TRP A 89 12.13 -4.90 -3.59
N THR A 90 11.80 -4.35 -2.43
CA THR A 90 12.51 -3.27 -1.73
C THR A 90 13.53 -3.86 -0.76
N TYR A 91 14.83 -3.52 -0.91
CA TYR A 91 15.93 -4.11 -0.13
C TYR A 91 16.83 -3.09 0.57
N GLY A 92 16.33 -1.87 0.76
CA GLY A 92 17.00 -0.82 1.52
C GLY A 92 17.62 0.29 0.69
N ARG A 93 17.63 0.26 -0.65
CA ARG A 93 18.04 1.41 -1.47
C ARG A 93 17.04 2.56 -1.34
N LEU A 94 15.74 2.25 -1.32
CA LEU A 94 14.68 3.23 -1.10
C LEU A 94 14.92 3.96 0.22
N ALA A 95 15.06 3.22 1.34
CA ALA A 95 15.32 3.80 2.65
C ALA A 95 16.58 4.67 2.67
N ARG A 96 17.70 4.17 2.14
CA ARG A 96 18.96 4.95 2.08
C ARG A 96 18.86 6.19 1.21
N ARG A 97 18.06 6.17 0.15
CA ARG A 97 17.89 7.31 -0.78
C ARG A 97 16.95 8.37 -0.22
N THR A 98 15.96 7.98 0.54
CA THR A 98 14.84 8.85 0.92
C THR A 98 14.70 9.07 2.43
N GLY A 99 15.38 8.30 3.27
CA GLY A 99 15.24 8.38 4.72
C GLY A 99 13.95 7.75 5.27
N VAL A 100 13.12 7.10 4.45
CA VAL A 100 11.87 6.47 4.91
C VAL A 100 12.14 5.22 5.76
N ILE A 101 11.25 4.94 6.71
CA ILE A 101 11.28 3.73 7.53
C ILE A 101 10.45 2.65 6.81
N VAL A 102 11.12 1.60 6.33
CA VAL A 102 10.46 0.54 5.56
C VAL A 102 9.95 -0.57 6.46
N HIS A 103 8.65 -0.86 6.38
CA HIS A 103 7.98 -1.98 7.05
C HIS A 103 7.67 -3.08 6.03
N ARG A 104 8.12 -4.29 6.32
CA ARG A 104 7.97 -5.45 5.40
C ARG A 104 6.75 -6.30 5.70
N GLN A 105 6.10 -6.05 6.82
CA GLN A 105 4.93 -6.78 7.33
C GLN A 105 3.95 -5.80 7.95
N GLN A 106 2.79 -6.29 8.32
CA GLN A 106 1.86 -5.56 9.14
C GLN A 106 2.46 -5.20 10.50
N GLU A 107 2.11 -4.05 11.02
CA GLU A 107 2.56 -3.57 12.32
C GLU A 107 1.38 -3.10 13.16
N ILE A 108 1.45 -3.35 14.47
CA ILE A 108 0.54 -2.73 15.44
C ILE A 108 1.33 -1.65 16.17
N LEU A 109 0.95 -0.40 15.93
CA LEU A 109 1.60 0.78 16.49
C LEU A 109 0.63 1.56 17.38
N THR A 110 1.15 2.18 18.43
CA THR A 110 0.38 3.17 19.20
C THR A 110 0.63 4.56 18.62
N ILE A 111 -0.41 5.18 18.05
CA ILE A 111 -0.36 6.47 17.37
C ILE A 111 -1.37 7.39 18.04
N ASN A 112 -0.92 8.52 18.61
CA ASN A 112 -1.77 9.46 19.36
C ASN A 112 -2.69 8.76 20.38
N GLY A 113 -2.14 7.76 21.11
CA GLY A 113 -2.86 7.00 22.13
C GLY A 113 -3.78 5.89 21.59
N GLN A 114 -3.92 5.75 20.29
CA GLN A 114 -4.74 4.72 19.64
C GLN A 114 -3.88 3.55 19.16
N ARG A 115 -4.33 2.32 19.40
CA ARG A 115 -3.70 1.13 18.82
C ARG A 115 -4.17 0.98 17.37
N CYS A 116 -3.23 1.08 16.44
CA CYS A 116 -3.48 1.02 15.01
C CYS A 116 -2.78 -0.20 14.41
N MET A 117 -3.53 -1.08 13.75
CA MET A 117 -2.96 -2.10 12.88
C MET A 117 -2.84 -1.51 11.48
N LEU A 118 -1.60 -1.44 10.99
CA LEU A 118 -1.26 -0.90 9.68
C LEU A 118 -0.75 -2.01 8.78
N ALA A 119 -1.28 -2.12 7.58
CA ALA A 119 -0.83 -3.05 6.56
C ALA A 119 -1.22 -2.57 5.17
N HIS A 120 -0.53 -3.08 4.12
CA HIS A 120 -1.06 -2.91 2.78
C HIS A 120 -2.41 -3.62 2.61
N GLY A 121 -2.52 -4.85 3.07
CA GLY A 121 -3.78 -5.62 3.04
C GLY A 121 -3.71 -6.88 2.19
N ASP A 122 -2.75 -6.99 1.27
CA ASP A 122 -2.58 -8.17 0.44
C ASP A 122 -2.30 -9.42 1.30
N GLY A 123 -3.09 -10.47 1.09
CA GLY A 123 -2.93 -11.74 1.79
C GLY A 123 -3.45 -11.77 3.23
N LEU A 124 -4.09 -10.72 3.72
CA LEU A 124 -4.85 -10.74 4.96
C LEU A 124 -6.22 -11.41 4.70
N VAL A 125 -6.24 -12.73 4.80
CA VAL A 125 -7.43 -13.53 4.56
C VAL A 125 -7.84 -14.22 5.87
N PRO A 126 -9.11 -14.09 6.31
CA PRO A 126 -9.59 -14.76 7.52
C PRO A 126 -9.45 -16.27 7.39
N SER A 127 -9.12 -16.96 8.50
CA SER A 127 -8.85 -18.40 8.50
C SER A 127 -10.06 -19.23 8.05
N ASN A 128 -11.28 -18.79 8.36
CA ASN A 128 -12.53 -19.45 8.00
C ASN A 128 -13.13 -19.00 6.66
N TYR A 129 -12.60 -17.90 6.07
CA TYR A 129 -13.15 -17.32 4.86
C TYR A 129 -13.07 -18.26 3.65
N LEU A 130 -11.94 -18.96 3.52
CA LEU A 130 -11.73 -19.90 2.43
C LEU A 130 -12.80 -21.01 2.38
N LYS A 131 -13.31 -21.44 3.52
CA LYS A 131 -14.31 -22.52 3.59
C LYS A 131 -15.66 -22.16 2.98
N GLN A 132 -15.92 -20.85 2.78
CA GLN A 132 -17.18 -20.35 2.23
C GLN A 132 -17.23 -20.40 0.68
N PHE A 133 -16.09 -20.65 0.02
CA PHE A 133 -16.00 -20.69 -1.42
C PHE A 133 -16.05 -22.10 -2.01
N PRO A 134 -16.51 -22.26 -3.26
CA PRO A 134 -16.33 -23.49 -4.04
C PRO A 134 -14.87 -23.91 -4.13
N ALA A 135 -14.64 -25.22 -4.27
CA ALA A 135 -13.30 -25.82 -4.22
C ALA A 135 -12.31 -25.23 -5.27
N ASP A 136 -12.80 -24.88 -6.44
CA ASP A 136 -12.00 -24.26 -7.51
C ASP A 136 -11.53 -22.85 -7.14
N ILE A 137 -12.37 -22.05 -6.48
CA ILE A 137 -12.01 -20.71 -5.97
C ILE A 137 -11.03 -20.87 -4.80
N GLN A 138 -11.28 -21.78 -3.86
CA GLN A 138 -10.33 -22.08 -2.79
C GLN A 138 -8.94 -22.43 -3.32
N LYS A 139 -8.89 -23.25 -4.40
CA LYS A 139 -7.62 -23.63 -5.06
C LYS A 139 -6.90 -22.41 -5.63
N LYS A 140 -7.62 -21.48 -6.30
CA LYS A 140 -7.05 -20.23 -6.84
C LYS A 140 -6.47 -19.34 -5.73
N ILE A 141 -7.21 -19.15 -4.64
CA ILE A 141 -6.76 -18.34 -3.51
C ILE A 141 -5.53 -18.99 -2.85
N ARG A 142 -5.53 -20.30 -2.62
CA ARG A 142 -4.36 -21.02 -2.07
C ARG A 142 -3.14 -20.89 -2.98
N HIS A 143 -3.33 -20.97 -4.30
CA HIS A 143 -2.24 -20.78 -5.26
C HIS A 143 -1.67 -19.35 -5.19
N PHE A 144 -2.54 -18.34 -5.12
CA PHE A 144 -2.12 -16.95 -4.93
C PHE A 144 -1.34 -16.77 -3.61
N MET A 145 -1.82 -17.33 -2.50
CA MET A 145 -1.14 -17.29 -1.20
C MET A 145 0.22 -18.00 -1.23
N LEU A 146 0.34 -19.09 -1.97
CA LEU A 146 1.61 -19.78 -2.17
C LEU A 146 2.61 -18.92 -2.95
N LEU A 147 2.17 -18.29 -4.06
CA LEU A 147 3.00 -17.37 -4.83
C LEU A 147 3.43 -16.16 -3.99
N ARG A 148 2.51 -15.58 -3.23
CA ARG A 148 2.81 -14.48 -2.30
C ARG A 148 3.89 -14.91 -1.30
N ARG A 149 3.74 -16.09 -0.67
CA ARG A 149 4.74 -16.63 0.25
C ARG A 149 6.10 -16.85 -0.43
N LEU A 150 6.11 -17.29 -1.68
CA LEU A 150 7.34 -17.41 -2.48
C LEU A 150 7.99 -16.03 -2.70
N PHE A 151 7.22 -15.02 -3.10
CA PHE A 151 7.73 -13.68 -3.34
C PHE A 151 8.22 -12.98 -2.06
N HIS A 152 7.66 -13.31 -0.90
CA HIS A 152 8.15 -12.84 0.40
C HIS A 152 9.34 -13.68 0.94
N ASN A 153 9.69 -14.79 0.28
CA ASN A 153 10.81 -15.63 0.73
C ASN A 153 12.15 -14.92 0.48
N PRO A 154 13.02 -14.75 1.50
CA PRO A 154 14.30 -14.04 1.35
C PRO A 154 15.23 -14.65 0.30
N ILE A 155 15.21 -15.97 0.15
CA ILE A 155 16.04 -16.69 -0.83
C ILE A 155 15.56 -16.38 -2.25
N ALA A 156 14.24 -16.49 -2.50
CA ALA A 156 13.67 -16.15 -3.80
C ALA A 156 13.93 -14.67 -4.15
N GLN A 157 13.79 -13.78 -3.17
CA GLN A 157 14.10 -12.37 -3.31
C GLN A 157 15.59 -12.12 -3.63
N PHE A 158 16.49 -12.84 -2.99
CA PHE A 158 17.92 -12.75 -3.29
C PHE A 158 18.20 -13.12 -4.76
N PHE A 159 17.65 -14.23 -5.25
CA PHE A 159 17.83 -14.63 -6.65
C PHE A 159 17.19 -13.63 -7.62
N PHE A 160 16.03 -13.08 -7.31
CA PHE A 160 15.39 -12.07 -8.16
C PHE A 160 16.25 -10.80 -8.30
N ARG A 161 16.98 -10.40 -7.27
CA ARG A 161 17.91 -9.26 -7.32
C ARG A 161 19.06 -9.43 -8.31
N LEU A 162 19.41 -10.67 -8.63
CA LEU A 162 20.49 -11.01 -9.58
C LEU A 162 20.01 -10.94 -11.04
N VAL A 163 18.69 -10.92 -11.27
CA VAL A 163 18.11 -10.80 -12.61
C VAL A 163 18.56 -9.47 -13.24
N PRO A 164 18.99 -9.44 -14.52
CA PRO A 164 19.27 -8.19 -15.22
C PRO A 164 18.06 -7.25 -15.18
N PRO A 165 18.24 -5.95 -14.86
CA PRO A 165 17.12 -5.00 -14.70
C PRO A 165 16.20 -4.92 -15.91
N ALA A 166 16.74 -5.00 -17.14
CA ALA A 166 15.93 -4.97 -18.36
C ALA A 166 14.91 -6.11 -18.42
N LEU A 167 15.30 -7.33 -18.02
CA LEU A 167 14.43 -8.50 -18.01
C LEU A 167 13.45 -8.43 -16.83
N GLY A 168 13.95 -8.17 -15.61
CA GLY A 168 13.11 -8.11 -14.41
C GLY A 168 12.07 -7.00 -14.50
N ASN A 169 12.44 -5.82 -15.00
CA ASN A 169 11.53 -4.71 -15.21
C ASN A 169 10.47 -5.03 -16.27
N ARG A 170 10.86 -5.68 -17.38
CA ARG A 170 9.89 -6.10 -18.42
C ARG A 170 8.83 -7.00 -17.82
N ILE A 171 9.23 -8.06 -17.13
CA ILE A 171 8.29 -9.01 -16.50
C ILE A 171 7.40 -8.29 -15.47
N GLY A 172 8.00 -7.49 -14.58
CA GLY A 172 7.28 -6.80 -13.52
C GLY A 172 6.28 -5.77 -14.05
N TYR A 173 6.68 -4.92 -14.99
CA TYR A 173 5.77 -3.94 -15.60
C TYR A 173 4.66 -4.59 -16.44
N ASP A 174 4.94 -5.68 -17.15
CA ASP A 174 3.91 -6.39 -17.92
C ASP A 174 2.88 -7.03 -16.99
N TRP A 175 3.34 -7.60 -15.87
CA TRP A 175 2.46 -8.14 -14.83
C TRP A 175 1.61 -7.04 -14.17
N ALA A 176 2.24 -5.94 -13.75
CA ALA A 176 1.55 -4.80 -13.15
C ALA A 176 0.51 -4.20 -14.11
N LYS A 177 0.88 -4.00 -15.38
CA LYS A 177 -0.04 -3.53 -16.42
C LYS A 177 -1.24 -4.46 -16.59
N ALA A 178 -1.02 -5.77 -16.64
CA ALA A 178 -2.10 -6.74 -16.78
C ALA A 178 -3.06 -6.69 -15.57
N SER A 179 -2.52 -6.53 -14.35
CA SER A 179 -3.31 -6.35 -13.14
C SER A 179 -4.17 -5.08 -13.21
N ARG A 180 -3.58 -3.94 -13.60
CA ARG A 180 -4.31 -2.66 -13.74
C ARG A 180 -5.39 -2.72 -14.81
N LEU A 181 -5.10 -3.27 -15.99
CA LEU A 181 -6.10 -3.40 -17.05
C LEU A 181 -7.29 -4.28 -16.64
N LYS A 182 -7.03 -5.35 -15.89
CA LYS A 182 -8.10 -6.21 -15.33
C LYS A 182 -8.97 -5.43 -14.34
N GLU A 183 -8.36 -4.65 -13.46
CA GLU A 183 -9.07 -3.82 -12.49
C GLU A 183 -9.89 -2.72 -13.18
N LEU A 184 -9.33 -2.04 -14.19
CA LEU A 184 -10.06 -1.02 -14.95
C LEU A 184 -11.26 -1.61 -15.70
N ALA A 185 -11.14 -2.84 -16.24
CA ALA A 185 -12.23 -3.53 -16.91
C ALA A 185 -13.32 -4.02 -15.95
N HIS A 186 -12.91 -4.34 -14.70
CA HIS A 186 -13.82 -4.87 -13.67
C HIS A 186 -13.54 -4.15 -12.34
N PRO A 187 -13.99 -2.89 -12.17
CA PRO A 187 -13.75 -2.13 -10.95
C PRO A 187 -14.29 -2.90 -9.74
N CYS A 188 -13.41 -3.17 -8.79
CA CYS A 188 -13.80 -3.79 -7.54
C CYS A 188 -14.53 -2.76 -6.69
N GLY A 189 -15.86 -2.88 -6.58
CA GLY A 189 -16.65 -2.12 -5.61
C GLY A 189 -16.64 -2.78 -4.23
N TYR A 190 -17.18 -2.08 -3.25
CA TYR A 190 -17.45 -2.64 -1.94
C TYR A 190 -18.48 -3.78 -2.02
N LYS A 191 -18.12 -4.94 -1.51
CA LYS A 191 -18.93 -6.16 -1.61
C LYS A 191 -19.88 -6.35 -0.43
N GLY A 192 -19.91 -5.40 0.49
CA GLY A 192 -20.59 -5.52 1.77
C GLY A 192 -19.73 -6.23 2.83
N GLU A 193 -19.99 -5.95 4.11
CA GLU A 193 -19.18 -6.41 5.23
C GLU A 193 -18.96 -7.93 5.29
N LYS A 194 -19.95 -8.71 4.81
CA LYS A 194 -19.89 -10.18 4.80
C LYS A 194 -18.97 -10.76 3.72
N HIS A 195 -18.52 -9.93 2.78
CA HIS A 195 -17.74 -10.37 1.63
C HIS A 195 -16.45 -9.55 1.42
N GLU A 196 -16.22 -8.53 2.27
CA GLU A 196 -14.99 -7.75 2.22
C GLU A 196 -13.92 -8.39 3.11
N GLU A 197 -12.89 -8.95 2.46
CA GLU A 197 -11.87 -9.80 3.10
C GLU A 197 -11.16 -9.08 4.26
N LEU A 198 -10.83 -7.80 4.10
CA LEU A 198 -10.14 -7.01 5.12
C LEU A 198 -11.04 -6.70 6.33
N VAL A 199 -12.33 -6.49 6.10
CA VAL A 199 -13.31 -6.32 7.18
C VAL A 199 -13.48 -7.61 7.97
N LEU A 200 -13.58 -8.75 7.27
CA LEU A 200 -13.69 -10.06 7.91
C LEU A 200 -12.41 -10.44 8.68
N PHE A 201 -11.24 -10.12 8.13
CA PHE A 201 -9.97 -10.28 8.82
C PHE A 201 -9.93 -9.46 10.13
N ALA A 202 -10.31 -8.19 10.06
CA ALA A 202 -10.35 -7.33 11.24
C ALA A 202 -11.33 -7.84 12.30
N LYS A 203 -12.51 -8.33 11.89
CA LYS A 203 -13.50 -8.94 12.80
C LYS A 203 -12.97 -10.20 13.49
N GLU A 204 -12.23 -11.04 12.76
CA GLU A 204 -11.61 -12.24 13.32
C GLU A 204 -10.48 -11.86 14.29
N HIS A 205 -9.61 -10.90 13.92
CA HIS A 205 -8.51 -10.44 14.77
C HIS A 205 -8.99 -9.80 16.06
N GLU A 206 -10.04 -8.96 16.01
CA GLU A 206 -10.63 -8.27 17.16
C GLU A 206 -11.14 -9.24 18.25
N GLN A 207 -11.45 -10.50 17.89
CA GLN A 207 -11.82 -11.54 18.86
C GLN A 207 -10.68 -11.94 19.78
N SER A 208 -9.43 -11.75 19.34
CA SER A 208 -8.22 -12.14 20.08
C SER A 208 -7.50 -10.96 20.69
N GLU A 209 -7.51 -9.81 20.01
CA GLU A 209 -6.77 -8.62 20.41
C GLU A 209 -7.49 -7.35 19.96
N HIS A 210 -7.73 -6.43 20.91
CA HIS A 210 -8.40 -5.18 20.61
C HIS A 210 -7.49 -4.19 19.87
N ILE A 211 -7.98 -3.65 18.76
CA ILE A 211 -7.36 -2.62 17.93
C ILE A 211 -8.36 -1.48 17.71
N ASN A 212 -7.95 -0.24 17.95
CA ASN A 212 -8.82 0.93 17.72
C ASN A 212 -9.05 1.18 16.23
N TYR A 213 -7.98 1.08 15.42
CA TYR A 213 -8.05 1.31 13.98
C TYR A 213 -7.30 0.24 13.19
N TYR A 214 -8.00 -0.45 12.32
CA TYR A 214 -7.43 -1.26 11.25
C TYR A 214 -7.35 -0.42 10.00
N ILE A 215 -6.13 -0.09 9.51
CA ILE A 215 -5.93 0.82 8.38
C ILE A 215 -5.23 0.08 7.26
N PHE A 216 -5.89 -0.02 6.10
CA PHE A 216 -5.47 -0.83 4.97
C PHE A 216 -5.52 -0.06 3.64
N GLY A 217 -4.73 -0.50 2.66
CA GLY A 217 -4.82 -0.17 1.24
C GLY A 217 -5.37 -1.33 0.43
N HIS A 218 -4.73 -1.62 -0.71
CA HIS A 218 -4.88 -2.80 -1.58
C HIS A 218 -6.22 -2.94 -2.32
N ARG A 219 -7.33 -2.59 -1.69
CA ARG A 219 -8.66 -2.82 -2.25
C ARG A 219 -9.14 -1.72 -3.18
N HIS A 220 -8.45 -0.59 -3.22
CA HIS A 220 -8.80 0.60 -3.99
C HIS A 220 -10.27 1.03 -3.83
N ILE A 221 -10.80 0.85 -2.64
CA ILE A 221 -12.12 1.33 -2.22
C ILE A 221 -11.96 2.23 -1.00
N GLU A 222 -12.68 3.33 -0.97
CA GLU A 222 -12.80 4.16 0.22
C GLU A 222 -13.84 3.54 1.15
N LEU A 223 -13.42 3.17 2.36
CA LEU A 223 -14.30 2.53 3.34
C LEU A 223 -13.93 2.93 4.75
N ASP A 224 -14.95 3.24 5.56
CA ASP A 224 -14.85 3.50 6.99
C ASP A 224 -16.01 2.82 7.69
N ILE A 225 -15.74 1.75 8.43
CA ILE A 225 -16.74 0.91 9.08
C ILE A 225 -16.44 0.74 10.56
N GLU A 226 -17.41 0.97 11.40
CA GLU A 226 -17.38 0.61 12.83
C GLU A 226 -17.54 -0.91 12.99
N LEU A 227 -16.56 -1.57 13.60
CA LEU A 227 -16.65 -2.97 14.02
C LEU A 227 -17.30 -3.08 15.39
N SER A 228 -17.06 -2.11 16.26
CA SER A 228 -17.59 -1.96 17.60
C SER A 228 -17.52 -0.49 18.01
N THR A 229 -18.03 -0.15 19.19
CA THR A 229 -17.95 1.22 19.73
C THR A 229 -16.52 1.75 19.90
N ARG A 230 -15.50 0.90 19.82
CA ARG A 230 -14.10 1.27 20.03
C ARG A 230 -13.17 0.80 18.93
N SER A 231 -13.67 0.15 17.88
CA SER A 231 -12.87 -0.42 16.80
C SER A 231 -13.46 -0.07 15.43
N ARG A 232 -12.60 0.40 14.51
CA ARG A 232 -12.98 0.79 13.14
C ARG A 232 -12.03 0.17 12.12
N VAL A 233 -12.57 -0.16 10.94
CA VAL A 233 -11.80 -0.53 9.74
C VAL A 233 -11.84 0.62 8.75
N ILE A 234 -10.66 1.05 8.32
CA ILE A 234 -10.47 2.10 7.33
C ILE A 234 -9.70 1.50 6.16
N ILE A 235 -10.28 1.54 4.95
CA ILE A 235 -9.59 1.22 3.71
C ILE A 235 -9.41 2.52 2.93
N LEU A 236 -8.17 2.84 2.58
CA LEU A 236 -7.77 4.18 2.17
C LEU A 236 -8.18 4.58 0.75
N GLY A 237 -8.72 3.66 -0.05
CA GLY A 237 -8.97 3.95 -1.46
C GLY A 237 -7.69 3.89 -2.29
N ASP A 238 -7.49 4.89 -3.16
CA ASP A 238 -6.32 5.00 -4.03
C ASP A 238 -5.90 6.46 -4.27
N CYS A 239 -4.64 6.66 -4.68
CA CYS A 239 -4.10 7.95 -5.09
C CYS A 239 -3.94 8.08 -6.62
N PHE A 240 -4.88 7.54 -7.41
CA PHE A 240 -4.87 7.70 -8.87
C PHE A 240 -6.27 7.93 -9.48
N ARG A 241 -7.35 7.40 -8.90
CA ARG A 241 -8.75 7.67 -9.28
C ARG A 241 -9.48 8.49 -8.22
N GLN A 242 -9.50 7.97 -6.99
CA GLN A 242 -10.25 8.54 -5.88
C GLN A 242 -9.49 9.68 -5.18
N TRP A 243 -8.16 9.58 -5.17
CA TRP A 243 -7.28 10.54 -4.49
C TRP A 243 -7.61 10.68 -3.00
N THR A 244 -7.83 9.55 -2.35
CA THR A 244 -8.21 9.48 -0.95
C THR A 244 -6.99 9.34 -0.04
N TYR A 245 -7.11 9.90 1.15
CA TYR A 245 -6.16 9.73 2.24
C TYR A 245 -6.88 9.83 3.58
N ALA A 246 -6.32 9.26 4.63
CA ALA A 246 -6.82 9.46 5.98
C ALA A 246 -5.94 10.46 6.74
N GLN A 247 -6.56 11.21 7.64
CA GLN A 247 -5.91 12.13 8.55
C GLN A 247 -6.27 11.75 9.99
N MET A 248 -5.27 11.63 10.85
CA MET A 248 -5.45 11.50 12.29
C MET A 248 -5.07 12.80 12.99
N ASP A 249 -5.96 13.30 13.81
CA ASP A 249 -5.73 14.48 14.63
C ASP A 249 -4.91 14.17 15.90
N ASN A 250 -4.63 15.19 16.71
CA ASN A 250 -3.86 15.05 17.95
C ASN A 250 -4.62 14.32 19.06
N GLN A 251 -5.94 14.17 18.94
CA GLN A 251 -6.81 13.40 19.83
C GLN A 251 -6.92 11.93 19.42
N GLY A 252 -6.31 11.56 18.28
CA GLY A 252 -6.33 10.21 17.75
C GLY A 252 -7.61 9.87 16.96
N SER A 253 -8.40 10.88 16.57
CA SER A 253 -9.55 10.68 15.70
C SER A 253 -9.12 10.65 14.23
N ILE A 254 -9.65 9.68 13.45
CA ILE A 254 -9.34 9.51 12.03
C ILE A 254 -10.54 9.90 11.17
N THR A 255 -10.24 10.63 10.08
CA THR A 255 -11.19 10.99 9.02
C THR A 255 -10.61 10.71 7.64
N LEU A 256 -11.45 10.26 6.71
CA LEU A 256 -11.10 10.12 5.29
C LEU A 256 -11.36 11.42 4.54
N HIS A 257 -10.49 11.73 3.59
CA HIS A 257 -10.53 12.94 2.77
C HIS A 257 -10.23 12.63 1.31
N ASN A 258 -10.83 13.41 0.41
CA ASN A 258 -10.52 13.39 -1.02
C ASN A 258 -9.68 14.61 -1.39
N ALA A 259 -8.51 14.38 -1.99
CA ALA A 259 -7.64 15.45 -2.44
C ALA A 259 -8.23 16.15 -3.67
N GLN A 260 -8.44 17.46 -3.58
CA GLN A 260 -8.81 18.29 -4.72
C GLN A 260 -7.54 18.85 -5.38
N PHE A 261 -7.49 18.80 -6.71
CA PHE A 261 -6.43 19.40 -7.52
C PHE A 261 -7.07 20.46 -8.42
N SER A 262 -6.70 21.70 -8.19
CA SER A 262 -7.01 22.83 -9.07
C SER A 262 -6.15 22.81 -10.34
#